data_b3bf60df9643836285f50c8bf6e5b639
#
_entry.id   b3bf60df9643836285f50c8bf6e5b639
#
_cell.length_a   1.000
_cell.length_b   1.000
_cell.length_c   1.000
_cell.angle_alpha   90.00
_cell.angle_beta   90.00
_cell.angle_gamma   90.00
#
_symmetry.space_group_name_H-M   'P 1'
#
loop_
_entity.id
_entity.type
_entity.pdbx_description
1 polymer ?
#
loop_
_entity_poly.entity_id
_entity_poly.type
_entity_poly.pdbx_seq_one_letter_code
_entity_poly.pdbx_strand_id
1 'polypeptide(L)'
;IWLLTAYTVSSFLLLKESEESSVWSTIQIYMKQIDSKFIAMDQCVEGIAGNQDLIGQICYGSPADRYYAAVELQKSMKRDVISNTELDYVLIAESLNKNLIAASTPGVSYGEKEAIASYIWNLMEKEDRGRPQWYYTKIGTHAYIAKIYRGSNWSVAAFSKENTFLSDIRAKEYPDGQSFLLTDANGVCVENLEEGNSMYLGETLEIEDSWKNDHKKRMISLKSDRAGLYITGMIGSNHFLGKFSTNSILILLIMVLAIGCDMILLHYIHREIH
;
A
#
# COMPACT_ATOMS: atom_id res chain seq x y z
N ILE A 1 30.15 -2.87 36.62
CA ILE A 1 29.04 -3.76 36.21
C ILE A 1 27.76 -2.96 36.05
N TRP A 2 27.28 -2.22 37.06
CA TRP A 2 26.02 -1.44 36.98
C TRP A 2 25.96 -0.44 35.82
N LEU A 3 27.06 0.32 35.60
CA LEU A 3 27.13 1.27 34.48
C LEU A 3 27.06 0.56 33.13
N LEU A 4 27.66 -0.59 32.99
CA LEU A 4 27.62 -1.39 31.79
C LEU A 4 26.19 -1.91 31.49
N THR A 5 25.55 -2.45 32.53
CA THR A 5 24.19 -2.95 32.41
C THR A 5 23.23 -1.80 32.03
N ALA A 6 23.36 -0.64 32.68
CA ALA A 6 22.59 0.52 32.36
C ALA A 6 22.81 1.01 30.92
N TYR A 7 24.08 1.02 30.46
CA TYR A 7 24.41 1.38 29.07
C TYR A 7 23.84 0.39 28.06
N THR A 8 23.97 -0.93 28.30
CA THR A 8 23.44 -1.93 27.39
C THR A 8 21.91 -1.89 27.29
N VAL A 9 21.21 -1.71 28.41
CA VAL A 9 19.75 -1.55 28.43
C VAL A 9 19.34 -0.26 27.71
N SER A 10 20.02 0.86 27.98
CA SER A 10 19.73 2.12 27.30
C SER A 10 19.97 2.02 25.79
N SER A 11 21.08 1.42 25.36
CA SER A 11 21.38 1.22 23.94
C SER A 11 20.36 0.33 23.24
N PHE A 12 19.88 -0.72 23.92
CA PHE A 12 18.82 -1.58 23.39
C PHE A 12 17.50 -0.81 23.22
N LEU A 13 17.12 -0.02 24.21
CA LEU A 13 15.90 0.78 24.14
C LEU A 13 15.97 1.83 23.04
N LEU A 14 17.10 2.52 22.88
CA LEU A 14 17.32 3.49 21.80
C LEU A 14 17.29 2.83 20.42
N LEU A 15 17.93 1.67 20.26
CA LEU A 15 17.88 0.92 19.00
C LEU A 15 16.44 0.53 18.66
N LYS A 16 15.71 0.00 19.64
CA LYS A 16 14.31 -0.39 19.47
C LYS A 16 13.44 0.81 19.05
N GLU A 17 13.55 1.93 19.75
CA GLU A 17 12.80 3.16 19.45
C GLU A 17 13.15 3.70 18.05
N SER A 18 14.41 3.66 17.67
CA SER A 18 14.89 4.07 16.35
C SER A 18 14.30 3.22 15.23
N GLU A 19 14.29 1.90 15.38
CA GLU A 19 13.73 0.98 14.39
C GLU A 19 12.20 1.14 14.29
N GLU A 20 11.50 1.24 15.42
CA GLU A 20 10.06 1.47 15.45
C GLU A 20 9.70 2.80 14.79
N SER A 21 10.45 3.87 15.05
CA SER A 21 10.27 5.17 14.41
C SER A 21 10.53 5.11 12.90
N SER A 22 11.54 4.35 12.47
CA SER A 22 11.85 4.16 11.06
C SER A 22 10.70 3.46 10.32
N VAL A 23 10.20 2.35 10.86
CA VAL A 23 9.06 1.63 10.26
C VAL A 23 7.81 2.51 10.26
N TRP A 24 7.53 3.21 11.36
CA TRP A 24 6.39 4.13 11.44
C TRP A 24 6.46 5.22 10.37
N SER A 25 7.62 5.85 10.21
CA SER A 25 7.82 6.87 9.18
C SER A 25 7.63 6.32 7.76
N THR A 26 8.10 5.10 7.52
CA THR A 26 7.96 4.44 6.22
C THR A 26 6.49 4.16 5.89
N ILE A 27 5.71 3.60 6.83
CA ILE A 27 4.28 3.35 6.56
C ILE A 27 3.48 4.64 6.38
N GLN A 28 3.85 5.72 7.08
CA GLN A 28 3.22 7.04 6.87
C GLN A 28 3.50 7.57 5.45
N ILE A 29 4.74 7.46 4.97
CA ILE A 29 5.10 7.89 3.61
C ILE A 29 4.34 7.07 2.58
N TYR A 30 4.34 5.75 2.72
CA TYR A 30 3.67 4.85 1.78
C TYR A 30 2.15 5.06 1.78
N MET A 31 1.53 5.19 2.97
CA MET A 31 0.10 5.47 3.05
C MET A 31 -0.26 6.80 2.39
N LYS A 32 0.56 7.83 2.59
CA LYS A 32 0.34 9.13 1.96
C LYS A 32 0.45 9.05 0.43
N GLN A 33 1.36 8.24 -0.10
CA GLN A 33 1.47 7.98 -1.54
C GLN A 33 0.21 7.24 -2.05
N ILE A 34 -0.22 6.18 -1.36
CA ILE A 34 -1.44 5.44 -1.68
C ILE A 34 -2.67 6.34 -1.65
N ASP A 35 -2.85 7.15 -0.60
CA ASP A 35 -3.99 8.05 -0.49
C ASP A 35 -4.00 9.12 -1.59
N SER A 36 -2.84 9.59 -2.03
CA SER A 36 -2.72 10.50 -3.18
C SER A 36 -3.23 9.84 -4.48
N LYS A 37 -2.91 8.56 -4.69
CA LYS A 37 -3.39 7.79 -5.84
C LYS A 37 -4.91 7.55 -5.76
N PHE A 38 -5.42 7.27 -4.58
CA PHE A 38 -6.87 7.19 -4.36
C PHE A 38 -7.59 8.50 -4.70
N ILE A 39 -7.02 9.64 -4.33
CA ILE A 39 -7.58 10.95 -4.67
C ILE A 39 -7.65 11.12 -6.19
N ALA A 40 -6.61 10.75 -6.94
CA ALA A 40 -6.63 10.85 -8.40
C ALA A 40 -7.72 9.98 -9.04
N MET A 41 -7.90 8.75 -8.56
CA MET A 41 -8.97 7.86 -9.01
C MET A 41 -10.37 8.39 -8.64
N ASP A 42 -10.55 8.92 -7.42
CA ASP A 42 -11.79 9.55 -6.97
C ASP A 42 -12.17 10.71 -7.88
N GLN A 43 -11.23 11.62 -8.13
CA GLN A 43 -11.45 12.79 -8.99
C GLN A 43 -11.85 12.38 -10.42
N CYS A 44 -11.24 11.34 -10.96
CA CYS A 44 -11.60 10.82 -12.28
C CYS A 44 -13.05 10.29 -12.29
N VAL A 45 -13.40 9.40 -11.36
CA VAL A 45 -14.73 8.79 -11.29
C VAL A 45 -15.81 9.84 -11.00
N GLU A 46 -15.56 10.74 -10.05
CA GLU A 46 -16.48 11.81 -9.67
C GLU A 46 -16.63 12.83 -10.80
N GLY A 47 -15.57 13.16 -11.52
CA GLY A 47 -15.61 14.06 -12.66
C GLY A 47 -16.48 13.51 -13.80
N ILE A 48 -16.39 12.21 -14.08
CA ILE A 48 -17.24 11.55 -15.08
C ILE A 48 -18.68 11.42 -14.57
N ALA A 49 -18.87 10.93 -13.35
CA ALA A 49 -20.20 10.75 -12.73
C ALA A 49 -20.94 12.08 -12.53
N GLY A 50 -20.21 13.17 -12.30
CA GLY A 50 -20.74 14.53 -12.17
C GLY A 50 -21.26 15.12 -13.47
N ASN A 51 -20.91 14.54 -14.63
CA ASN A 51 -21.38 15.01 -15.93
C ASN A 51 -22.78 14.43 -16.25
N GLN A 52 -23.76 14.83 -15.43
CA GLN A 52 -25.13 14.31 -15.44
C GLN A 52 -25.80 14.50 -16.80
N ASP A 53 -25.51 15.59 -17.54
CA ASP A 53 -26.09 15.85 -18.85
C ASP A 53 -25.64 14.80 -19.88
N LEU A 54 -24.35 14.51 -19.97
CA LEU A 54 -23.83 13.50 -20.89
C LEU A 54 -24.30 12.10 -20.49
N ILE A 55 -24.31 11.78 -19.20
CA ILE A 55 -24.83 10.50 -18.70
C ILE A 55 -26.32 10.36 -19.01
N GLY A 56 -27.11 11.44 -18.81
CA GLY A 56 -28.51 11.47 -19.16
C GLY A 56 -28.75 11.25 -20.66
N GLN A 57 -27.94 11.87 -21.52
CA GLN A 57 -28.02 11.67 -22.99
C GLN A 57 -27.66 10.20 -23.35
N ILE A 58 -26.68 9.56 -22.71
CA ILE A 58 -26.37 8.16 -22.97
C ILE A 58 -27.52 7.24 -22.56
N CYS A 59 -28.16 7.50 -21.44
CA CYS A 59 -29.22 6.65 -20.91
C CYS A 59 -30.54 6.85 -21.69
N TYR A 60 -30.90 8.10 -21.99
CA TYR A 60 -32.26 8.48 -22.42
C TYR A 60 -32.33 9.27 -23.70
N GLY A 61 -31.20 9.69 -24.29
CA GLY A 61 -31.14 10.50 -25.49
C GLY A 61 -31.54 9.75 -26.78
N SER A 62 -31.72 10.50 -27.84
CA SER A 62 -31.84 9.94 -29.18
C SER A 62 -30.56 9.19 -29.60
N PRO A 63 -30.58 8.33 -30.62
CA PRO A 63 -29.35 7.67 -31.08
C PRO A 63 -28.22 8.64 -31.42
N ALA A 64 -28.54 9.82 -31.97
CA ALA A 64 -27.55 10.86 -32.26
C ALA A 64 -26.98 11.50 -30.99
N ASP A 65 -27.82 11.81 -30.00
CA ASP A 65 -27.37 12.36 -28.71
C ASP A 65 -26.50 11.36 -27.94
N ARG A 66 -26.90 10.09 -27.93
CA ARG A 66 -26.13 9.01 -27.33
C ARG A 66 -24.73 8.88 -27.94
N TYR A 67 -24.67 8.92 -29.28
CA TYR A 67 -23.38 8.86 -29.97
C TYR A 67 -22.48 10.06 -29.63
N TYR A 68 -23.05 11.27 -29.67
CA TYR A 68 -22.32 12.49 -29.30
C TYR A 68 -21.79 12.42 -27.85
N ALA A 69 -22.66 12.08 -26.92
CA ALA A 69 -22.30 11.97 -25.51
C ALA A 69 -21.23 10.89 -25.27
N ALA A 70 -21.32 9.75 -25.96
CA ALA A 70 -20.33 8.69 -25.90
C ALA A 70 -18.95 9.16 -26.38
N VAL A 71 -18.89 9.91 -27.48
CA VAL A 71 -17.63 10.45 -28.02
C VAL A 71 -17.00 11.45 -27.07
N GLU A 72 -17.80 12.38 -26.52
CA GLU A 72 -17.30 13.39 -25.58
C GLU A 72 -16.80 12.75 -24.26
N LEU A 73 -17.54 11.79 -23.71
CA LEU A 73 -17.09 11.06 -22.51
C LEU A 73 -15.83 10.24 -22.77
N GLN A 74 -15.76 9.54 -23.90
CA GLN A 74 -14.57 8.78 -24.26
C GLN A 74 -13.35 9.70 -24.41
N LYS A 75 -13.52 10.88 -24.98
CA LYS A 75 -12.45 11.87 -25.12
C LYS A 75 -11.98 12.40 -23.76
N SER A 76 -12.91 12.64 -22.82
CA SER A 76 -12.55 13.02 -21.45
C SER A 76 -11.79 11.89 -20.74
N MET A 77 -12.33 10.67 -20.74
CA MET A 77 -11.68 9.51 -20.12
C MET A 77 -10.28 9.23 -20.70
N LYS A 78 -10.08 9.41 -22.01
CA LYS A 78 -8.75 9.29 -22.63
C LYS A 78 -7.77 10.33 -22.07
N ARG A 79 -8.21 11.58 -21.86
CA ARG A 79 -7.37 12.60 -21.23
C ARG A 79 -7.01 12.21 -19.79
N ASP A 80 -7.99 11.71 -19.04
CA ASP A 80 -7.78 11.31 -17.65
C ASP A 80 -6.78 10.16 -17.53
N VAL A 81 -6.90 9.13 -18.39
CA VAL A 81 -5.95 8.00 -18.43
C VAL A 81 -4.55 8.42 -18.87
N ILE A 82 -4.43 9.40 -19.78
CA ILE A 82 -3.12 9.91 -20.22
C ILE A 82 -2.47 10.79 -19.15
N SER A 83 -3.27 11.61 -18.46
CA SER A 83 -2.76 12.55 -17.45
C SER A 83 -2.49 11.93 -16.10
N ASN A 84 -3.10 10.78 -15.79
CA ASN A 84 -2.94 10.07 -14.53
C ASN A 84 -2.27 8.71 -14.76
N THR A 85 -0.99 8.62 -14.45
CA THR A 85 -0.20 7.37 -14.55
C THR A 85 -0.75 6.23 -13.70
N GLU A 86 -1.59 6.56 -12.72
CA GLU A 86 -2.22 5.62 -11.80
C GLU A 86 -3.47 4.93 -12.37
N LEU A 87 -3.94 5.36 -13.55
CA LEU A 87 -5.13 4.83 -14.18
C LEU A 87 -4.77 3.94 -15.36
N ASP A 88 -5.12 2.67 -15.28
CA ASP A 88 -4.96 1.74 -16.40
C ASP A 88 -6.20 1.66 -17.29
N TYR A 89 -7.39 1.72 -16.69
CA TYR A 89 -8.65 1.57 -17.41
C TYR A 89 -9.76 2.34 -16.73
N VAL A 90 -10.50 3.10 -17.51
CA VAL A 90 -11.69 3.84 -17.08
C VAL A 90 -12.86 3.49 -18.00
N LEU A 91 -14.02 3.27 -17.42
CA LEU A 91 -15.22 2.93 -18.19
C LEU A 91 -16.48 3.54 -17.59
N ILE A 92 -17.48 3.69 -18.47
CA ILE A 92 -18.88 3.84 -18.10
C ILE A 92 -19.69 2.74 -18.77
N ALA A 93 -20.48 2.02 -17.99
CA ALA A 93 -21.43 1.02 -18.46
C ALA A 93 -22.86 1.56 -18.25
N GLU A 94 -23.73 1.40 -19.24
CA GLU A 94 -25.12 1.81 -19.20
C GLU A 94 -26.02 0.61 -19.57
N SER A 95 -26.95 0.26 -18.68
CA SER A 95 -27.71 -1.00 -18.76
C SER A 95 -28.93 -0.97 -19.69
N LEU A 96 -29.56 0.18 -19.93
CA LEU A 96 -30.80 0.28 -20.73
C LEU A 96 -30.55 -0.05 -22.20
N ASN A 97 -29.45 0.45 -22.75
CA ASN A 97 -29.06 0.22 -24.14
C ASN A 97 -27.84 -0.67 -24.28
N LYS A 98 -27.34 -1.20 -23.18
CA LYS A 98 -26.12 -2.03 -23.08
C LYS A 98 -24.88 -1.34 -23.67
N ASN A 99 -24.75 -0.04 -23.43
CA ASN A 99 -23.60 0.73 -23.89
C ASN A 99 -22.42 0.57 -22.92
N LEU A 100 -21.24 0.39 -23.50
CA LEU A 100 -19.97 0.41 -22.80
C LEU A 100 -19.04 1.40 -23.49
N ILE A 101 -18.62 2.43 -22.76
CA ILE A 101 -17.67 3.43 -23.22
C ILE A 101 -16.45 3.32 -22.34
N ALA A 102 -15.26 3.24 -22.94
CA ALA A 102 -14.06 3.03 -22.16
C ALA A 102 -12.83 3.70 -22.76
N ALA A 103 -11.86 3.96 -21.89
CA ALA A 103 -10.51 4.36 -22.24
C ALA A 103 -9.50 3.55 -21.42
N SER A 104 -8.34 3.26 -22.00
CA SER A 104 -7.30 2.45 -21.36
C SER A 104 -5.92 2.88 -21.78
N THR A 105 -4.93 2.58 -20.93
CA THR A 105 -3.53 2.58 -21.34
C THR A 105 -3.26 1.46 -22.37
N PRO A 106 -2.18 1.57 -23.16
CA PRO A 106 -1.77 0.50 -24.09
C PRO A 106 -1.45 -0.82 -23.39
N GLY A 107 -1.11 -0.79 -22.09
CA GLY A 107 -0.79 -1.97 -21.29
C GLY A 107 -1.98 -2.85 -20.91
N VAL A 108 -3.22 -2.45 -21.21
CA VAL A 108 -4.42 -3.25 -20.95
C VAL A 108 -4.83 -4.01 -22.20
N SER A 109 -4.70 -5.33 -22.17
CA SER A 109 -5.02 -6.22 -23.28
C SER A 109 -6.53 -6.28 -23.56
N TYR A 110 -6.91 -6.77 -24.74
CA TYR A 110 -8.32 -6.94 -25.09
C TYR A 110 -9.06 -7.89 -24.13
N GLY A 111 -8.44 -9.02 -23.78
CA GLY A 111 -9.04 -9.98 -22.84
C GLY A 111 -9.24 -9.40 -21.42
N GLU A 112 -8.35 -8.54 -20.98
CA GLU A 112 -8.52 -7.82 -19.70
C GLU A 112 -9.70 -6.85 -19.77
N LYS A 113 -9.86 -6.10 -20.87
CA LYS A 113 -10.99 -5.19 -21.07
C LYS A 113 -12.33 -5.93 -21.03
N GLU A 114 -12.42 -7.09 -21.68
CA GLU A 114 -13.62 -7.95 -21.63
C GLU A 114 -13.89 -8.49 -20.23
N ALA A 115 -12.87 -8.93 -19.53
CA ALA A 115 -13.01 -9.43 -18.16
C ALA A 115 -13.46 -8.32 -17.19
N ILE A 116 -12.91 -7.11 -17.30
CA ILE A 116 -13.32 -5.95 -16.51
C ILE A 116 -14.76 -5.55 -16.85
N ALA A 117 -15.12 -5.50 -18.14
CA ALA A 117 -16.48 -5.20 -18.56
C ALA A 117 -17.49 -6.21 -17.99
N SER A 118 -17.18 -7.50 -18.09
CA SER A 118 -18.01 -8.58 -17.51
C SER A 118 -18.15 -8.44 -15.98
N TYR A 119 -17.07 -8.09 -15.30
CA TYR A 119 -17.11 -7.82 -13.86
C TYR A 119 -18.06 -6.68 -13.51
N ILE A 120 -18.01 -5.57 -14.25
CA ILE A 120 -18.91 -4.43 -14.03
C ILE A 120 -20.37 -4.79 -14.34
N TRP A 121 -20.65 -5.51 -15.43
CA TRP A 121 -22.02 -5.97 -15.73
C TRP A 121 -22.58 -6.84 -14.61
N ASN A 122 -21.81 -7.82 -14.12
CA ASN A 122 -22.21 -8.66 -13.00
C ASN A 122 -22.44 -7.87 -11.71
N LEU A 123 -21.65 -6.80 -11.50
CA LEU A 123 -21.82 -5.94 -10.33
C LEU A 123 -23.09 -5.08 -10.43
N MET A 124 -23.45 -4.62 -11.64
CA MET A 124 -24.66 -3.82 -11.89
C MET A 124 -25.96 -4.62 -11.68
N GLU A 125 -25.93 -5.94 -11.84
CA GLU A 125 -27.05 -6.82 -11.57
C GLU A 125 -27.37 -6.99 -10.07
N LYS A 126 -26.38 -6.72 -9.20
CA LYS A 126 -26.55 -6.80 -7.74
C LYS A 126 -27.25 -5.55 -7.21
N GLU A 127 -28.16 -5.71 -6.24
CA GLU A 127 -29.02 -4.63 -5.72
C GLU A 127 -28.31 -3.51 -4.94
N ASP A 128 -27.06 -3.68 -4.57
CA ASP A 128 -26.32 -2.69 -3.76
C ASP A 128 -25.98 -1.45 -4.59
N ARG A 129 -26.79 -0.38 -4.44
CA ARG A 129 -26.70 0.88 -5.18
C ARG A 129 -26.25 2.02 -4.26
N GLY A 130 -25.47 2.93 -4.78
CA GLY A 130 -25.52 4.31 -4.33
C GLY A 130 -24.29 4.99 -3.75
N ARG A 131 -23.28 4.35 -3.20
CA ARG A 131 -22.07 5.07 -2.76
C ARG A 131 -20.84 4.63 -3.56
N PRO A 132 -19.93 5.58 -3.90
CA PRO A 132 -18.66 5.21 -4.49
C PRO A 132 -17.91 4.27 -3.55
N GLN A 133 -17.57 3.06 -4.02
CA GLN A 133 -16.89 2.06 -3.21
C GLN A 133 -15.53 1.72 -3.80
N TRP A 134 -14.60 1.40 -2.91
CA TRP A 134 -13.31 0.86 -3.24
C TRP A 134 -13.34 -0.65 -3.25
N TYR A 135 -12.70 -1.24 -4.23
CA TYR A 135 -12.58 -2.68 -4.38
C TYR A 135 -11.13 -3.05 -4.60
N TYR A 136 -10.65 -4.05 -3.85
CA TYR A 136 -9.46 -4.80 -4.23
C TYR A 136 -9.98 -6.13 -4.78
N THR A 137 -9.73 -6.40 -6.05
CA THR A 137 -10.34 -7.55 -6.71
C THR A 137 -9.41 -8.17 -7.75
N LYS A 138 -9.49 -9.49 -7.89
CA LYS A 138 -8.79 -10.21 -8.94
C LYS A 138 -9.73 -10.41 -10.13
N ILE A 139 -9.32 -9.90 -11.29
CA ILE A 139 -10.06 -10.03 -12.54
C ILE A 139 -9.14 -10.73 -13.55
N GLY A 140 -9.52 -11.94 -13.97
CA GLY A 140 -8.63 -12.77 -14.77
C GLY A 140 -7.36 -13.15 -14.01
N THR A 141 -6.20 -12.80 -14.58
CA THR A 141 -4.89 -13.10 -14.00
C THR A 141 -4.31 -11.96 -13.15
N HIS A 142 -4.92 -10.78 -13.18
CA HIS A 142 -4.41 -9.58 -12.53
C HIS A 142 -5.26 -9.15 -11.35
N ALA A 143 -4.62 -8.62 -10.32
CA ALA A 143 -5.26 -7.91 -9.23
C ALA A 143 -5.41 -6.43 -9.60
N TYR A 144 -6.55 -5.85 -9.22
CA TYR A 144 -6.91 -4.47 -9.48
C TYR A 144 -7.38 -3.78 -8.21
N ILE A 145 -6.99 -2.53 -8.09
CA ILE A 145 -7.63 -1.57 -7.21
C ILE A 145 -8.61 -0.79 -8.08
N ALA A 146 -9.86 -0.75 -7.67
CA ALA A 146 -10.93 -0.14 -8.44
C ALA A 146 -11.76 0.81 -7.59
N LYS A 147 -12.10 1.95 -8.17
CA LYS A 147 -13.15 2.85 -7.67
C LYS A 147 -14.36 2.74 -8.56
N ILE A 148 -15.51 2.42 -7.97
CA ILE A 148 -16.75 2.22 -8.71
C ILE A 148 -17.85 3.07 -8.10
N TYR A 149 -18.49 3.86 -8.94
CA TYR A 149 -19.70 4.61 -8.61
C TYR A 149 -20.86 4.06 -9.42
N ARG A 150 -22.00 3.76 -8.75
CA ARG A 150 -23.18 3.18 -9.40
C ARG A 150 -24.36 4.12 -9.29
N GLY A 151 -24.90 4.51 -10.44
CA GLY A 151 -26.23 5.13 -10.56
C GLY A 151 -27.34 4.08 -10.74
N SER A 152 -28.53 4.53 -11.11
CA SER A 152 -29.68 3.64 -11.30
C SER A 152 -29.50 2.69 -12.49
N ASN A 153 -29.04 3.20 -13.63
CA ASN A 153 -28.90 2.46 -14.89
C ASN A 153 -27.50 2.57 -15.49
N TRP A 154 -26.54 3.09 -14.74
CA TRP A 154 -25.19 3.29 -15.19
C TRP A 154 -24.18 3.05 -14.06
N SER A 155 -22.97 2.75 -14.45
CA SER A 155 -21.82 2.64 -13.53
C SER A 155 -20.60 3.28 -14.15
N VAL A 156 -19.90 4.11 -13.40
CA VAL A 156 -18.57 4.64 -13.74
C VAL A 156 -17.55 3.94 -12.89
N ALA A 157 -16.47 3.46 -13.51
CA ALA A 157 -15.41 2.77 -12.80
C ALA A 157 -14.03 3.17 -13.33
N ALA A 158 -13.09 3.32 -12.41
CA ALA A 158 -11.67 3.45 -12.69
C ALA A 158 -10.92 2.27 -12.09
N PHE A 159 -10.00 1.71 -12.84
CA PHE A 159 -9.18 0.56 -12.47
C PHE A 159 -7.70 0.91 -12.59
N SER A 160 -6.94 0.50 -11.59
CA SER A 160 -5.49 0.46 -11.61
C SER A 160 -5.03 -0.96 -11.37
N LYS A 161 -4.12 -1.46 -12.18
CA LYS A 161 -3.46 -2.74 -11.88
C LYS A 161 -2.67 -2.57 -10.58
N GLU A 162 -2.69 -3.57 -9.75
CA GLU A 162 -1.95 -3.58 -8.50
C GLU A 162 -0.47 -3.23 -8.71
N ASN A 163 0.18 -3.82 -9.73
CA ASN A 163 1.57 -3.51 -10.06
C ASN A 163 1.80 -2.04 -10.44
N THR A 164 0.88 -1.40 -11.16
CA THR A 164 0.92 0.03 -11.49
C THR A 164 0.70 0.86 -10.22
N PHE A 165 -0.32 0.50 -9.45
CA PHE A 165 -0.72 1.24 -8.25
C PHE A 165 0.34 1.22 -7.15
N LEU A 166 1.02 0.08 -6.97
CA LEU A 166 2.02 -0.10 -5.92
C LEU A 166 3.47 0.10 -6.39
N SER A 167 3.70 0.46 -7.66
CA SER A 167 5.04 0.55 -8.26
C SER A 167 6.04 1.38 -7.47
N ASP A 168 5.58 2.49 -6.90
CA ASP A 168 6.44 3.48 -6.23
C ASP A 168 6.77 3.09 -4.78
N ILE A 169 6.00 2.17 -4.20
CA ILE A 169 6.15 1.74 -2.80
C ILE A 169 6.67 0.31 -2.68
N ARG A 170 6.72 -0.44 -3.79
CA ARG A 170 7.38 -1.74 -3.81
C ARG A 170 8.89 -1.57 -3.81
N ALA A 171 9.57 -2.34 -3.00
CA ALA A 171 11.03 -2.42 -2.98
C ALA A 171 11.48 -3.85 -3.24
N LYS A 172 12.65 -4.00 -3.89
CA LYS A 172 13.27 -5.31 -4.11
C LYS A 172 13.61 -5.98 -2.80
N GLU A 173 14.14 -5.19 -1.87
CA GLU A 173 14.53 -5.64 -0.53
C GLU A 173 14.24 -4.54 0.47
N TYR A 174 13.74 -4.91 1.63
CA TYR A 174 13.66 -4.04 2.80
C TYR A 174 14.83 -4.32 3.76
N PRO A 175 15.14 -3.40 4.68
CA PRO A 175 16.12 -3.66 5.72
C PRO A 175 15.82 -4.99 6.44
N ASP A 176 16.86 -5.75 6.73
CA ASP A 176 16.75 -7.06 7.37
C ASP A 176 15.76 -7.06 8.53
N GLY A 177 14.84 -8.00 8.52
CA GLY A 177 13.83 -8.15 9.57
C GLY A 177 12.66 -7.19 9.54
N GLN A 178 12.60 -6.27 8.58
CA GLN A 178 11.43 -5.42 8.34
C GLN A 178 10.60 -5.98 7.18
N SER A 179 9.27 -5.85 7.27
CA SER A 179 8.35 -6.20 6.20
C SER A 179 7.18 -5.23 6.18
N PHE A 180 6.66 -4.95 4.99
CA PHE A 180 5.53 -4.05 4.80
C PHE A 180 4.46 -4.75 3.97
N LEU A 181 3.24 -4.73 4.48
CA LEU A 181 2.11 -5.45 3.90
C LEU A 181 0.95 -4.50 3.66
N LEU A 182 0.22 -4.74 2.59
CA LEU A 182 -1.09 -4.14 2.37
C LEU A 182 -2.16 -5.13 2.85
N THR A 183 -3.05 -4.68 3.73
CA THR A 183 -4.16 -5.49 4.25
C THR A 183 -5.50 -4.83 3.97
N ASP A 184 -6.54 -5.64 3.87
CA ASP A 184 -7.93 -5.16 3.78
C ASP A 184 -8.49 -4.76 5.16
N ALA A 185 -9.75 -4.32 5.19
CA ALA A 185 -10.44 -3.91 6.41
C ALA A 185 -10.62 -5.04 7.44
N ASN A 186 -10.49 -6.29 7.04
CA ASN A 186 -10.59 -7.46 7.90
C ASN A 186 -9.21 -7.94 8.38
N GLY A 187 -8.15 -7.26 8.00
CA GLY A 187 -6.78 -7.64 8.32
C GLY A 187 -6.19 -8.71 7.39
N VAL A 188 -6.91 -9.09 6.33
CA VAL A 188 -6.37 -10.06 5.37
C VAL A 188 -5.28 -9.40 4.54
N CYS A 189 -4.09 -9.99 4.54
CA CYS A 189 -2.98 -9.54 3.71
C CYS A 189 -3.32 -9.73 2.24
N VAL A 190 -3.47 -8.63 1.51
CA VAL A 190 -3.79 -8.64 0.08
C VAL A 190 -2.54 -8.56 -0.77
N GLU A 191 -1.47 -7.94 -0.24
CA GLU A 191 -0.19 -7.83 -0.95
C GLU A 191 0.99 -7.65 -0.01
N ASN A 192 2.15 -8.20 -0.39
CA ASN A 192 3.43 -7.91 0.22
C ASN A 192 4.15 -6.84 -0.61
N LEU A 193 4.61 -5.78 0.04
CA LEU A 193 5.26 -4.66 -0.66
C LEU A 193 6.72 -4.96 -1.05
N GLU A 194 7.28 -6.10 -0.59
CA GLU A 194 8.56 -6.61 -1.07
C GLU A 194 8.35 -7.41 -2.37
N GLU A 195 9.08 -7.03 -3.40
CA GLU A 195 8.94 -7.61 -4.73
C GLU A 195 9.26 -9.12 -4.73
N GLY A 196 8.33 -9.92 -5.23
CA GLY A 196 8.48 -11.38 -5.30
C GLY A 196 8.27 -12.14 -3.99
N ASN A 197 7.99 -11.44 -2.89
CA ASN A 197 7.72 -12.06 -1.59
C ASN A 197 6.21 -12.31 -1.43
N SER A 198 5.79 -13.58 -1.41
CA SER A 198 4.39 -14.00 -1.19
C SER A 198 4.11 -14.45 0.25
N MET A 199 5.06 -14.28 1.15
CA MET A 199 4.88 -14.56 2.57
C MET A 199 3.74 -13.69 3.12
N TYR A 200 2.84 -14.26 3.86
CA TYR A 200 1.64 -13.62 4.43
C TYR A 200 0.44 -13.40 3.49
N LEU A 201 0.55 -13.59 2.18
CA LEU A 201 -0.61 -13.41 1.29
C LEU A 201 -1.79 -14.31 1.73
N GLY A 202 -2.93 -13.68 1.96
CA GLY A 202 -4.15 -14.35 2.43
C GLY A 202 -4.18 -14.67 3.93
N GLU A 203 -3.11 -14.40 4.69
CA GLU A 203 -3.13 -14.51 6.15
C GLU A 203 -3.92 -13.35 6.75
N THR A 204 -4.62 -13.62 7.85
CA THR A 204 -5.31 -12.59 8.63
C THR A 204 -4.39 -12.09 9.73
N LEU A 205 -4.11 -10.80 9.70
CA LEU A 205 -3.29 -10.12 10.69
C LEU A 205 -4.17 -9.28 11.62
N GLU A 206 -3.75 -9.13 12.86
CA GLU A 206 -4.38 -8.17 13.75
C GLU A 206 -4.00 -6.75 13.33
N ILE A 207 -5.02 -5.92 13.08
CA ILE A 207 -4.84 -4.51 12.72
C ILE A 207 -4.79 -3.70 14.02
N GLU A 208 -3.68 -3.03 14.25
CA GLU A 208 -3.47 -2.21 15.44
C GLU A 208 -2.82 -0.87 15.03
N ASP A 209 -3.32 0.22 15.60
CA ASP A 209 -2.78 1.57 15.42
C ASP A 209 -1.63 1.91 16.37
N SER A 210 -1.29 0.98 17.24
CA SER A 210 -0.16 1.03 18.17
C SER A 210 0.73 -0.20 18.06
N TRP A 211 1.99 -0.10 18.49
CA TRP A 211 2.92 -1.22 18.45
C TRP A 211 2.43 -2.39 19.30
N LYS A 212 2.15 -3.51 18.64
CA LYS A 212 1.76 -4.76 19.28
C LYS A 212 2.82 -5.84 19.05
N ASN A 213 2.96 -6.71 20.03
CA ASN A 213 3.76 -7.94 19.90
C ASN A 213 2.83 -9.09 19.51
N ASP A 214 3.04 -9.65 18.33
CA ASP A 214 2.39 -10.88 17.91
C ASP A 214 3.45 -11.97 17.72
N HIS A 215 3.36 -13.01 18.54
CA HIS A 215 4.30 -14.12 18.59
C HIS A 215 5.78 -13.65 18.66
N LYS A 216 6.48 -13.65 17.50
CA LYS A 216 7.89 -13.25 17.38
C LYS A 216 8.09 -11.97 16.58
N LYS A 217 7.04 -11.15 16.44
CA LYS A 217 7.06 -9.93 15.61
C LYS A 217 6.41 -8.78 16.36
N ARG A 218 6.89 -7.60 16.06
CA ARG A 218 6.20 -6.36 16.43
C ARG A 218 5.56 -5.79 15.19
N MET A 219 4.30 -5.38 15.33
CA MET A 219 3.50 -4.88 14.20
C MET A 219 2.86 -3.55 14.57
N ILE A 220 2.65 -2.73 13.55
CA ILE A 220 1.86 -1.51 13.61
C ILE A 220 1.18 -1.31 12.27
N SER A 221 -0.07 -0.86 12.29
CA SER A 221 -0.86 -0.64 11.08
C SER A 221 -1.31 0.81 10.98
N LEU A 222 -1.36 1.33 9.77
CA LEU A 222 -1.89 2.65 9.46
C LEU A 222 -3.02 2.52 8.45
N LYS A 223 -4.16 3.10 8.77
CA LYS A 223 -5.35 3.08 7.92
C LYS A 223 -5.27 4.15 6.83
N SER A 224 -5.72 3.81 5.62
CA SER A 224 -6.01 4.79 4.59
C SER A 224 -7.20 5.67 4.98
N ASP A 225 -7.08 6.97 4.76
CA ASP A 225 -8.18 7.93 4.96
C ASP A 225 -9.26 7.81 3.86
N ARG A 226 -8.97 7.10 2.77
CA ARG A 226 -9.81 7.05 1.56
C ARG A 226 -10.42 5.69 1.29
N ALA A 227 -9.69 4.62 1.60
CA ALA A 227 -10.11 3.27 1.32
C ALA A 227 -10.07 2.40 2.58
N GLY A 228 -10.78 1.29 2.57
CA GLY A 228 -10.72 0.30 3.65
C GLY A 228 -9.47 -0.56 3.59
N LEU A 229 -8.31 0.05 3.40
CA LEU A 229 -7.00 -0.60 3.33
C LEU A 229 -6.10 -0.09 4.45
N TYR A 230 -5.16 -0.94 4.84
CA TYR A 230 -4.14 -0.60 5.83
C TYR A 230 -2.76 -0.98 5.29
N ILE A 231 -1.74 -0.21 5.68
CA ILE A 231 -0.36 -0.66 5.57
C ILE A 231 0.08 -1.13 6.95
N THR A 232 0.56 -2.36 7.02
CA THR A 232 1.10 -2.96 8.23
C THR A 232 2.60 -3.07 8.10
N GLY A 233 3.33 -2.40 8.98
CA GLY A 233 4.77 -2.57 9.15
C GLY A 233 5.06 -3.59 10.23
N MET A 234 6.02 -4.48 9.98
CA MET A 234 6.42 -5.53 10.91
C MET A 234 7.93 -5.50 11.14
N ILE A 235 8.34 -5.82 12.36
CA ILE A 235 9.74 -6.00 12.76
C ILE A 235 9.87 -7.36 13.42
N GLY A 236 10.73 -8.21 12.89
CA GLY A 236 11.05 -9.51 13.50
C GLY A 236 11.80 -9.34 14.84
N SER A 237 11.42 -10.09 15.87
CA SER A 237 12.09 -10.02 17.18
C SER A 237 13.57 -10.39 17.12
N ASN A 238 13.93 -11.32 16.24
CA ASN A 238 15.32 -11.74 16.04
C ASN A 238 16.20 -10.62 15.45
N HIS A 239 15.61 -9.65 14.76
CA HIS A 239 16.30 -8.51 14.20
C HIS A 239 16.94 -7.64 15.30
N PHE A 240 16.18 -7.32 16.35
CA PHE A 240 16.71 -6.57 17.51
C PHE A 240 17.84 -7.32 18.20
N LEU A 241 17.66 -8.63 18.41
CA LEU A 241 18.67 -9.46 19.07
C LEU A 241 19.95 -9.58 18.25
N GLY A 242 19.84 -9.71 16.92
CA GLY A 242 20.99 -9.79 16.01
C GLY A 242 21.81 -8.50 16.00
N LYS A 243 21.16 -7.36 15.76
CA LYS A 243 21.82 -6.04 15.79
C LYS A 243 22.38 -5.69 17.17
N PHE A 244 21.63 -6.00 18.22
CA PHE A 244 22.07 -5.76 19.60
C PHE A 244 23.29 -6.60 19.96
N SER A 245 23.29 -7.91 19.63
CA SER A 245 24.41 -8.82 19.87
C SER A 245 25.70 -8.31 19.23
N THR A 246 25.67 -7.88 17.97
CA THR A 246 26.83 -7.35 17.25
C THR A 246 27.40 -6.09 17.92
N ASN A 247 26.54 -5.13 18.25
CA ASN A 247 26.94 -3.90 18.93
C ASN A 247 27.46 -4.17 20.36
N SER A 248 26.82 -5.08 21.08
CA SER A 248 27.25 -5.45 22.45
C SER A 248 28.61 -6.15 22.46
N ILE A 249 28.88 -7.00 21.48
CA ILE A 249 30.20 -7.66 21.33
C ILE A 249 31.29 -6.62 21.05
N LEU A 250 31.02 -5.67 20.15
CA LEU A 250 31.97 -4.59 19.84
C LEU A 250 32.28 -3.74 21.08
N ILE A 251 31.26 -3.35 21.85
CA ILE A 251 31.42 -2.58 23.07
C ILE A 251 32.19 -3.37 24.13
N LEU A 252 31.90 -4.65 24.28
CA LEU A 252 32.58 -5.53 25.21
C LEU A 252 34.06 -5.66 24.83
N LEU A 253 34.38 -5.75 23.55
CA LEU A 253 35.74 -5.80 23.04
C LEU A 253 36.50 -4.50 23.33
N ILE A 254 35.88 -3.34 23.08
CA ILE A 254 36.48 -2.04 23.40
C ILE A 254 36.75 -1.90 24.90
N MET A 255 35.83 -2.35 25.76
CA MET A 255 36.02 -2.32 27.21
C MET A 255 37.14 -3.23 27.67
N VAL A 256 37.24 -4.45 27.14
CA VAL A 256 38.35 -5.38 27.49
C VAL A 256 39.69 -4.77 27.10
N LEU A 257 39.76 -4.10 25.93
CA LEU A 257 40.95 -3.37 25.49
C LEU A 257 41.28 -2.20 26.44
N ALA A 258 40.27 -1.40 26.84
CA ALA A 258 40.48 -0.28 27.75
C ALA A 258 41.01 -0.76 29.12
N ILE A 259 40.39 -1.80 29.71
CA ILE A 259 40.85 -2.40 30.98
C ILE A 259 42.25 -2.96 30.82
N GLY A 260 42.57 -3.60 29.70
CA GLY A 260 43.90 -4.10 29.40
C GLY A 260 44.94 -2.97 29.35
N CYS A 261 44.64 -1.87 28.72
CA CYS A 261 45.51 -0.69 28.69
C CYS A 261 45.73 -0.10 30.09
N ASP A 262 44.64 0.04 30.88
CA ASP A 262 44.73 0.53 32.25
C ASP A 262 45.61 -0.37 33.15
N MET A 263 45.49 -1.68 33.03
CA MET A 263 46.32 -2.66 33.77
C MET A 263 47.80 -2.55 33.38
N ILE A 264 48.09 -2.39 32.08
CA ILE A 264 49.48 -2.21 31.59
C ILE A 264 50.05 -0.90 32.15
N LEU A 265 49.26 0.16 32.12
CA LEU A 265 49.67 1.49 32.60
C LEU A 265 49.92 1.47 34.11
N LEU A 266 49.08 0.82 34.89
CA LEU A 266 49.25 0.61 36.32
C LEU A 266 50.48 -0.23 36.62
N HIS A 267 50.75 -1.29 35.86
CA HIS A 267 51.93 -2.13 36.01
C HIS A 267 53.20 -1.31 35.71
N TYR A 268 53.20 -0.50 34.69
CA TYR A 268 54.33 0.37 34.32
C TYR A 268 54.64 1.39 35.42
N ILE A 269 53.60 2.08 35.94
CA ILE A 269 53.72 3.05 37.02
C ILE A 269 54.26 2.38 38.29
N HIS A 270 53.74 1.18 38.63
CA HIS A 270 54.21 0.42 39.82
C HIS A 270 55.68 0.04 39.71
N ARG A 271 56.15 -0.30 38.50
CA ARG A 271 57.54 -0.66 38.24
C ARG A 271 58.50 0.54 38.29
N GLU A 272 58.02 1.76 37.98
CA GLU A 272 58.83 2.98 38.05
C GLU A 272 58.94 3.54 39.47
N ILE A 273 58.02 3.21 40.35
CA ILE A 273 57.98 3.70 41.73
C ILE A 273 58.76 2.80 42.67
N HIS A 274 59.12 1.56 42.31
CA HIS A 274 59.90 0.59 43.03
C HIS A 274 61.17 0.26 42.27
#